data_15182e613e84754f8c0ce183a6320c22
#
_entry.id   15182e613e84754f8c0ce183a6320c22
#
_cell.length_a   1.000
_cell.length_b   1.000
_cell.length_c   1.000
_cell.angle_alpha   90.00
_cell.angle_beta   90.00
_cell.angle_gamma   90.00
#
_symmetry.space_group_name_H-M   'P 1'
#
loop_
_entity.id
_entity.type
_entity.pdbx_description
1 polymer ?
#
loop_
_entity_poly.entity_id
_entity_poly.type
_entity_poly.pdbx_seq_one_letter_code
_entity_poly.pdbx_strand_id
1 'polypeptide(L)'
;LKTIHQENTGFTEACASSCRDEAGRNSYEWLSEVVPDNTNLSVLDLACGSGPLLKILFDRNKNLNLKGIDMCPEELVLAKTRLKNSGVNLIKSKAQNLTAINDNSIDIVLCHWALTLMDPIFPVLEEVKRVLTSEGQFAALVDGPMNAASGYAEVHDLIYSYVQEEIPSYGEIDLGDP
;
A
#
# COMPACT_ATOMS: atom_id res chain seq x y z
N LEU A 1 -14.62 -4.00 -1.98
CA LEU A 1 -13.27 -3.53 -2.34
C LEU A 1 -12.82 -3.95 -3.73
N LYS A 2 -12.86 -5.25 -4.07
CA LYS A 2 -12.45 -5.72 -5.41
C LYS A 2 -13.16 -4.96 -6.54
N THR A 3 -14.45 -4.73 -6.43
CA THR A 3 -15.26 -4.02 -7.42
C THR A 3 -14.84 -2.56 -7.56
N ILE A 4 -14.56 -1.88 -6.44
CA ILE A 4 -14.15 -0.46 -6.45
C ILE A 4 -12.83 -0.28 -7.22
N HIS A 5 -11.83 -1.11 -6.96
CA HIS A 5 -10.53 -1.03 -7.65
C HIS A 5 -10.61 -1.44 -9.12
N GLN A 6 -11.52 -2.34 -9.48
CA GLN A 6 -11.75 -2.71 -10.88
C GLN A 6 -12.42 -1.59 -11.69
N GLU A 7 -13.36 -0.88 -11.07
CA GLU A 7 -14.12 0.20 -11.70
C GLU A 7 -13.40 1.56 -11.62
N ASN A 8 -12.53 1.74 -10.63
CA ASN A 8 -11.81 2.98 -10.35
C ASN A 8 -10.31 2.75 -10.17
N THR A 9 -9.69 2.14 -11.18
CA THR A 9 -8.25 1.84 -11.18
C THR A 9 -7.42 3.12 -11.01
N GLY A 10 -6.45 3.11 -10.09
CA GLY A 10 -5.64 4.28 -9.73
C GLY A 10 -6.31 5.26 -8.76
N PHE A 11 -7.49 4.93 -8.20
CA PHE A 11 -8.21 5.81 -7.28
C PHE A 11 -7.37 6.18 -6.04
N THR A 12 -6.75 5.19 -5.38
CA THR A 12 -5.90 5.41 -4.20
C THR A 12 -4.75 6.37 -4.50
N GLU A 13 -4.12 6.22 -5.67
CA GLU A 13 -3.07 7.13 -6.12
C GLU A 13 -3.58 8.55 -6.32
N ALA A 14 -4.74 8.72 -6.95
CA ALA A 14 -5.33 10.04 -7.18
C ALA A 14 -5.61 10.77 -5.85
N CYS A 15 -6.12 10.06 -4.85
CA CYS A 15 -6.34 10.60 -3.51
C CYS A 15 -5.03 10.96 -2.82
N ALA A 16 -4.06 10.04 -2.80
CA ALA A 16 -2.78 10.24 -2.12
C ALA A 16 -1.94 11.35 -2.75
N SER A 17 -1.99 11.51 -4.09
CA SER A 17 -1.20 12.50 -4.81
C SER A 17 -1.63 13.95 -4.54
N SER A 18 -2.89 14.17 -4.13
CA SER A 18 -3.42 15.50 -3.83
C SER A 18 -3.14 15.97 -2.40
N CYS A 19 -2.80 15.04 -1.48
CA CYS A 19 -2.48 15.36 -0.09
C CYS A 19 -0.97 15.52 0.08
N ARG A 20 -0.54 16.63 0.69
CA ARG A 20 0.86 16.96 0.91
C ARG A 20 1.11 17.32 2.37
N ASP A 21 2.26 16.90 2.91
CA ASP A 21 2.75 17.34 4.21
C ASP A 21 3.39 18.74 4.14
N GLU A 22 3.87 19.25 5.27
CA GLU A 22 4.54 20.57 5.35
C GLU A 22 5.81 20.65 4.50
N ALA A 23 6.46 19.53 4.21
CA ALA A 23 7.62 19.45 3.32
C ALA A 23 7.23 19.30 1.84
N GLY A 24 5.93 19.29 1.51
CA GLY A 24 5.40 19.15 0.17
C GLY A 24 5.38 17.71 -0.36
N ARG A 25 5.63 16.71 0.49
CA ARG A 25 5.65 15.29 0.11
C ARG A 25 4.25 14.69 0.18
N ASN A 26 3.91 13.84 -0.77
CA ASN A 26 2.75 12.95 -0.62
C ASN A 26 3.10 11.72 0.22
N SER A 27 2.10 10.92 0.57
CA SER A 27 2.28 9.74 1.41
C SER A 27 3.15 8.64 0.80
N TYR A 28 3.21 8.52 -0.52
CA TYR A 28 4.13 7.62 -1.21
C TYR A 28 5.58 8.09 -1.12
N GLU A 29 5.82 9.39 -1.34
CA GLU A 29 7.14 10.01 -1.20
C GLU A 29 7.63 9.85 0.24
N TRP A 30 6.77 10.10 1.23
CA TRP A 30 7.09 9.93 2.63
C TRP A 30 7.44 8.47 2.98
N LEU A 31 6.61 7.49 2.58
CA LEU A 31 6.90 6.08 2.85
C LEU A 31 8.17 5.60 2.15
N SER A 32 8.47 6.14 0.96
CA SER A 32 9.68 5.78 0.23
C SER A 32 10.99 6.07 0.99
N GLU A 33 10.98 7.03 1.93
CA GLU A 33 12.15 7.43 2.72
C GLU A 33 12.62 6.33 3.70
N VAL A 34 11.77 5.34 3.98
CA VAL A 34 12.17 4.13 4.74
C VAL A 34 13.30 3.36 4.04
N VAL A 35 13.37 3.44 2.71
CA VAL A 35 14.42 2.79 1.93
C VAL A 35 15.65 3.72 1.85
N PRO A 36 16.81 3.33 2.40
CA PRO A 36 18.01 4.15 2.34
C PRO A 36 18.51 4.38 0.92
N ASP A 37 19.10 5.56 0.67
CA ASP A 37 19.74 5.87 -0.60
C ASP A 37 21.03 5.05 -0.82
N ASN A 38 21.41 4.87 -2.09
CA ASN A 38 22.66 4.22 -2.50
C ASN A 38 22.85 2.80 -1.97
N THR A 39 21.78 2.02 -1.88
CA THR A 39 21.77 0.62 -1.46
C THR A 39 21.40 -0.31 -2.61
N ASN A 40 21.67 -1.62 -2.45
CA ASN A 40 21.28 -2.68 -3.39
C ASN A 40 20.22 -3.60 -2.76
N LEU A 41 19.33 -3.03 -1.96
CA LEU A 41 18.36 -3.79 -1.19
C LEU A 41 17.27 -4.40 -2.08
N SER A 42 16.75 -5.54 -1.63
CA SER A 42 15.53 -6.16 -2.17
C SER A 42 14.32 -5.56 -1.45
N VAL A 43 13.47 -4.87 -2.19
CA VAL A 43 12.29 -4.17 -1.64
C VAL A 43 11.02 -4.76 -2.26
N LEU A 44 10.07 -5.09 -1.41
CA LEU A 44 8.73 -5.55 -1.79
C LEU A 44 7.70 -4.48 -1.46
N ASP A 45 6.95 -4.03 -2.45
CA ASP A 45 5.75 -3.21 -2.29
C ASP A 45 4.53 -4.16 -2.24
N LEU A 46 3.94 -4.30 -1.06
CA LEU A 46 2.80 -5.18 -0.79
C LEU A 46 1.49 -4.43 -1.03
N ALA A 47 0.66 -4.93 -1.93
CA ALA A 47 -0.50 -4.25 -2.51
C ALA A 47 -0.08 -2.98 -3.26
N CYS A 48 0.80 -3.16 -4.25
CA CYS A 48 1.47 -2.06 -4.95
C CYS A 48 0.54 -1.22 -5.85
N GLY A 49 -0.69 -1.65 -6.08
CA GLY A 49 -1.64 -0.97 -6.95
C GLY A 49 -1.06 -0.66 -8.33
N SER A 50 -1.24 0.56 -8.79
CA SER A 50 -0.71 1.08 -10.06
C SER A 50 0.81 1.37 -10.03
N GLY A 51 1.52 1.05 -8.94
CA GLY A 51 2.97 1.11 -8.81
C GLY A 51 3.59 2.48 -8.56
N PRO A 52 2.92 3.46 -7.94
CA PRO A 52 3.50 4.79 -7.70
C PRO A 52 4.72 4.74 -6.77
N LEU A 53 4.66 3.96 -5.68
CA LEU A 53 5.77 3.80 -4.75
C LEU A 53 6.99 3.16 -5.43
N LEU A 54 6.78 2.10 -6.19
CA LEU A 54 7.83 1.43 -6.97
C LEU A 54 8.48 2.39 -7.98
N LYS A 55 7.70 3.27 -8.60
CA LYS A 55 8.24 4.28 -9.54
C LYS A 55 9.14 5.28 -8.84
N ILE A 56 8.73 5.79 -7.67
CA ILE A 56 9.54 6.70 -6.86
C ILE A 56 10.86 6.04 -6.47
N LEU A 57 10.81 4.80 -5.95
CA LEU A 57 11.99 4.06 -5.54
C LEU A 57 12.94 3.79 -6.73
N PHE A 58 12.39 3.36 -7.87
CA PHE A 58 13.17 3.12 -9.08
C PHE A 58 13.84 4.39 -9.60
N ASP A 59 13.14 5.53 -9.59
CA ASP A 59 13.73 6.78 -10.08
C ASP A 59 14.84 7.28 -9.16
N ARG A 60 14.69 7.07 -7.85
CA ARG A 60 15.68 7.45 -6.85
C ARG A 60 16.92 6.56 -6.87
N ASN A 61 16.75 5.26 -7.02
CA ASN A 61 17.87 4.30 -7.03
C ASN A 61 17.62 3.10 -7.97
N LYS A 62 18.35 3.06 -9.08
CA LYS A 62 18.25 2.01 -10.10
C LYS A 62 18.85 0.66 -9.67
N ASN A 63 19.59 0.62 -8.56
CA ASN A 63 20.25 -0.61 -8.07
C ASN A 63 19.36 -1.42 -7.12
N LEU A 64 18.18 -0.90 -6.75
CA LEU A 64 17.23 -1.64 -5.94
C LEU A 64 16.64 -2.82 -6.71
N ASN A 65 16.54 -3.97 -6.04
CA ASN A 65 15.80 -5.12 -6.55
C ASN A 65 14.33 -4.98 -6.14
N LEU A 66 13.53 -4.36 -7.00
CA LEU A 66 12.14 -4.02 -6.70
C LEU A 66 11.17 -5.10 -7.14
N LYS A 67 10.26 -5.45 -6.24
CA LYS A 67 9.12 -6.33 -6.51
C LYS A 67 7.83 -5.65 -6.06
N GLY A 68 6.76 -5.87 -6.80
CA GLY A 68 5.42 -5.43 -6.45
C GLY A 68 4.43 -6.58 -6.50
N ILE A 69 3.57 -6.66 -5.50
CA ILE A 69 2.47 -7.63 -5.45
C ILE A 69 1.15 -6.89 -5.35
N ASP A 70 0.22 -7.29 -6.20
CA ASP A 70 -1.17 -6.84 -6.09
C ASP A 70 -2.13 -7.96 -6.51
N MET A 71 -3.33 -7.97 -5.95
CA MET A 71 -4.38 -8.93 -6.32
C MET A 71 -5.22 -8.47 -7.51
N CYS A 72 -5.24 -7.16 -7.79
CA CYS A 72 -6.03 -6.54 -8.86
C CYS A 72 -5.24 -6.55 -10.18
N PRO A 73 -5.66 -7.30 -11.20
CA PRO A 73 -4.95 -7.34 -12.46
C PRO A 73 -5.01 -6.02 -13.23
N GLU A 74 -6.06 -5.24 -13.06
CA GLU A 74 -6.25 -3.93 -13.69
C GLU A 74 -5.20 -2.93 -13.19
N GLU A 75 -4.97 -2.90 -11.87
CA GLU A 75 -3.89 -2.09 -11.26
C GLU A 75 -2.52 -2.51 -11.79
N LEU A 76 -2.26 -3.81 -11.88
CA LEU A 76 -0.99 -4.32 -12.41
C LEU A 76 -0.77 -3.98 -13.89
N VAL A 77 -1.81 -3.79 -14.69
CA VAL A 77 -1.70 -3.28 -16.06
C VAL A 77 -1.16 -1.85 -16.07
N LEU A 78 -1.69 -0.98 -15.20
CA LEU A 78 -1.18 0.38 -15.04
C LEU A 78 0.26 0.39 -14.52
N ALA A 79 0.55 -0.44 -13.49
CA ALA A 79 1.90 -0.58 -12.95
C ALA A 79 2.91 -1.01 -14.01
N LYS A 80 2.57 -1.97 -14.87
CA LYS A 80 3.41 -2.41 -16.00
C LYS A 80 3.69 -1.29 -16.99
N THR A 81 2.68 -0.48 -17.27
CA THR A 81 2.82 0.68 -18.18
C THR A 81 3.76 1.72 -17.56
N ARG A 82 3.56 2.05 -16.28
CA ARG A 82 4.36 3.01 -15.52
C ARG A 82 5.82 2.60 -15.38
N LEU A 83 6.05 1.33 -15.11
CA LEU A 83 7.36 0.74 -14.82
C LEU A 83 8.01 0.08 -16.06
N LYS A 84 7.55 0.45 -17.25
CA LYS A 84 8.10 -0.07 -18.50
C LYS A 84 9.62 0.17 -18.53
N ASN A 85 10.37 -0.90 -18.86
CA ASN A 85 11.83 -0.90 -18.93
C ASN A 85 12.56 -0.68 -17.57
N SER A 86 11.89 -0.79 -16.44
CA SER A 86 12.51 -0.65 -15.11
C SER A 86 13.15 -1.94 -14.60
N GLY A 87 12.75 -3.12 -15.12
CA GLY A 87 13.13 -4.41 -14.57
C GLY A 87 12.40 -4.80 -13.27
N VAL A 88 11.45 -3.99 -12.81
CA VAL A 88 10.62 -4.30 -11.62
C VAL A 88 9.78 -5.54 -11.86
N ASN A 89 9.83 -6.49 -10.94
CA ASN A 89 9.04 -7.72 -10.99
C ASN A 89 7.65 -7.50 -10.38
N LEU A 90 6.61 -7.54 -11.21
CA LEU A 90 5.21 -7.39 -10.81
C LEU A 90 4.51 -8.75 -10.79
N ILE A 91 3.95 -9.12 -9.65
CA ILE A 91 3.35 -10.42 -9.36
C ILE A 91 1.88 -10.24 -8.98
N LYS A 92 1.01 -11.01 -9.65
CA LYS A 92 -0.40 -11.08 -9.23
C LYS A 92 -0.55 -12.12 -8.13
N SER A 93 -0.78 -11.66 -6.91
CA SER A 93 -1.08 -12.53 -5.76
C SER A 93 -1.84 -11.77 -4.69
N LYS A 94 -2.47 -12.52 -3.76
CA LYS A 94 -2.97 -11.97 -2.50
C LYS A 94 -1.81 -11.81 -1.53
N ALA A 95 -1.91 -10.83 -0.63
CA ALA A 95 -0.93 -10.60 0.44
C ALA A 95 -0.77 -11.81 1.39
N GLN A 96 -1.85 -12.61 1.55
CA GLN A 96 -1.85 -13.85 2.33
C GLN A 96 -1.11 -15.02 1.65
N ASN A 97 -0.58 -14.82 0.45
CA ASN A 97 0.08 -15.89 -0.32
C ASN A 97 1.24 -15.31 -1.14
N LEU A 98 2.41 -15.23 -0.54
CA LEU A 98 3.64 -14.75 -1.17
C LEU A 98 4.55 -15.88 -1.67
N THR A 99 3.98 -17.02 -2.08
CA THR A 99 4.73 -18.22 -2.50
C THR A 99 5.67 -17.98 -3.69
N ALA A 100 5.45 -16.92 -4.48
CA ALA A 100 6.35 -16.49 -5.55
C ALA A 100 7.61 -15.76 -5.03
N ILE A 101 7.69 -15.48 -3.73
CA ILE A 101 8.83 -14.84 -3.06
C ILE A 101 9.50 -15.87 -2.16
N ASN A 102 10.81 -16.01 -2.28
CA ASN A 102 11.59 -16.93 -1.45
C ASN A 102 11.63 -16.46 0.01
N ASP A 103 11.81 -17.41 0.92
CA ASP A 103 12.07 -17.13 2.32
C ASP A 103 13.35 -16.28 2.47
N ASN A 104 13.38 -15.39 3.47
CA ASN A 104 14.55 -14.59 3.84
C ASN A 104 15.23 -13.90 2.64
N SER A 105 14.45 -13.31 1.73
CA SER A 105 14.95 -12.74 0.48
C SER A 105 14.63 -11.28 0.26
N ILE A 106 13.89 -10.66 1.17
CA ILE A 106 13.47 -9.26 1.13
C ILE A 106 14.06 -8.51 2.32
N ASP A 107 14.70 -7.39 2.05
CA ASP A 107 15.28 -6.54 3.10
C ASP A 107 14.24 -5.55 3.64
N ILE A 108 13.35 -5.05 2.79
CA ILE A 108 12.30 -4.11 3.21
C ILE A 108 10.99 -4.48 2.54
N VAL A 109 9.93 -4.66 3.35
CA VAL A 109 8.55 -4.74 2.87
C VAL A 109 7.86 -3.42 3.18
N LEU A 110 7.25 -2.82 2.18
CA LEU A 110 6.44 -1.60 2.29
C LEU A 110 4.98 -1.93 2.01
N CYS A 111 4.06 -1.26 2.69
CA CYS A 111 2.62 -1.37 2.42
C CYS A 111 1.96 0.01 2.58
N HIS A 112 1.36 0.52 1.51
CA HIS A 112 0.74 1.84 1.49
C HIS A 112 -0.79 1.72 1.50
N TRP A 113 -1.44 2.15 2.57
CA TRP A 113 -2.91 2.23 2.74
C TRP A 113 -3.70 0.95 2.42
N ALA A 114 -3.08 -0.21 2.56
CA ALA A 114 -3.74 -1.47 2.22
C ALA A 114 -3.82 -2.45 3.39
N LEU A 115 -3.00 -2.26 4.44
CA LEU A 115 -2.88 -3.24 5.53
C LEU A 115 -4.23 -3.45 6.25
N THR A 116 -4.96 -2.38 6.51
CA THR A 116 -6.28 -2.41 7.16
C THR A 116 -7.38 -3.06 6.33
N LEU A 117 -7.12 -3.29 5.04
CA LEU A 117 -8.05 -3.94 4.12
C LEU A 117 -7.79 -5.45 3.97
N MET A 118 -6.77 -5.98 4.65
CA MET A 118 -6.32 -7.35 4.51
C MET A 118 -6.92 -8.23 5.61
N ASP A 119 -8.03 -8.88 5.30
CA ASP A 119 -8.68 -9.82 6.19
C ASP A 119 -8.57 -11.26 5.62
N PRO A 120 -8.13 -12.27 6.42
CA PRO A 120 -7.50 -12.13 7.75
C PRO A 120 -6.07 -11.57 7.69
N ILE A 121 -5.70 -10.76 8.68
CA ILE A 121 -4.40 -10.09 8.72
C ILE A 121 -3.24 -11.04 9.11
N PHE A 122 -3.47 -12.00 10.02
CA PHE A 122 -2.40 -12.87 10.52
C PHE A 122 -1.65 -13.64 9.44
N PRO A 123 -2.29 -14.27 8.44
CA PRO A 123 -1.57 -14.91 7.32
C PRO A 123 -0.70 -13.93 6.52
N VAL A 124 -1.09 -12.65 6.43
CA VAL A 124 -0.26 -11.61 5.77
C VAL A 124 1.02 -11.37 6.58
N LEU A 125 0.89 -11.21 7.90
CA LEU A 125 2.04 -10.97 8.77
C LEU A 125 2.99 -12.18 8.81
N GLU A 126 2.45 -13.41 8.76
CA GLU A 126 3.26 -14.63 8.65
C GLU A 126 4.05 -14.67 7.33
N GLU A 127 3.43 -14.34 6.21
CA GLU A 127 4.09 -14.27 4.92
C GLU A 127 5.13 -13.15 4.89
N VAL A 128 4.81 -11.95 5.40
CA VAL A 128 5.78 -10.85 5.53
C VAL A 128 6.98 -11.29 6.35
N LYS A 129 6.76 -11.92 7.51
CA LYS A 129 7.82 -12.45 8.36
C LYS A 129 8.66 -13.51 7.64
N ARG A 130 8.05 -14.40 6.87
CA ARG A 130 8.73 -15.46 6.13
C ARG A 130 9.66 -14.91 5.05
N VAL A 131 9.20 -13.91 4.29
CA VAL A 131 9.99 -13.38 3.17
C VAL A 131 11.08 -12.40 3.61
N LEU A 132 10.93 -11.75 4.77
CA LEU A 132 11.94 -10.84 5.31
C LEU A 132 13.22 -11.58 5.71
N THR A 133 14.36 -10.95 5.45
CA THR A 133 15.64 -11.36 6.02
C THR A 133 15.65 -11.18 7.55
N SER A 134 16.63 -11.75 8.26
CA SER A 134 16.73 -11.61 9.72
C SER A 134 16.84 -10.17 10.21
N GLU A 135 17.40 -9.28 9.39
CA GLU A 135 17.54 -7.84 9.65
C GLU A 135 16.53 -7.01 8.86
N GLY A 136 15.58 -7.69 8.22
CA GLY A 136 14.60 -7.05 7.35
C GLY A 136 13.59 -6.22 8.13
N GLN A 137 13.02 -5.22 7.47
CA GLN A 137 12.07 -4.28 8.05
C GLN A 137 10.73 -4.33 7.33
N PHE A 138 9.65 -4.20 8.07
CA PHE A 138 8.30 -3.97 7.55
C PHE A 138 7.83 -2.57 7.94
N ALA A 139 7.42 -1.78 6.96
CA ALA A 139 6.82 -0.47 7.18
C ALA A 139 5.48 -0.37 6.44
N ALA A 140 4.45 -0.01 7.19
CA ALA A 140 3.12 0.21 6.65
C ALA A 140 2.62 1.62 6.95
N LEU A 141 2.05 2.27 5.95
CA LEU A 141 1.26 3.48 6.14
C LEU A 141 -0.21 3.06 6.27
N VAL A 142 -0.82 3.45 7.37
CA VAL A 142 -2.22 3.21 7.67
C VAL A 142 -2.89 4.52 8.05
N ASP A 143 -4.22 4.56 8.03
CA ASP A 143 -4.94 5.72 8.50
C ASP A 143 -4.67 5.97 9.99
N GLY A 144 -4.53 7.23 10.34
CA GLY A 144 -4.40 7.65 11.73
C GLY A 144 -5.77 7.58 12.45
N PRO A 145 -5.78 7.65 13.79
CA PRO A 145 -7.02 7.71 14.54
C PRO A 145 -7.82 8.97 14.16
N MET A 146 -9.15 8.82 14.05
CA MET A 146 -10.06 9.89 13.60
C MET A 146 -9.97 11.19 14.40
N ASN A 147 -9.52 11.13 15.62
CA ASN A 147 -9.33 12.30 16.49
C ASN A 147 -7.94 12.96 16.37
N ALA A 148 -7.07 12.46 15.49
CA ALA A 148 -5.71 13.00 15.35
C ALA A 148 -5.66 14.35 14.64
N ALA A 149 -6.67 14.68 13.82
CA ALA A 149 -6.74 15.96 13.11
C ALA A 149 -7.99 16.75 13.58
N SER A 150 -7.79 18.02 13.89
CA SER A 150 -8.90 18.93 14.21
C SER A 150 -9.87 19.02 13.04
N GLY A 151 -11.17 18.85 13.32
CA GLY A 151 -12.23 18.91 12.32
C GLY A 151 -12.45 17.61 11.54
N TYR A 152 -11.57 16.60 11.64
CA TYR A 152 -11.75 15.35 10.92
C TYR A 152 -12.94 14.55 11.42
N ALA A 153 -13.12 14.49 12.74
CA ALA A 153 -14.26 13.81 13.37
C ALA A 153 -15.60 14.47 12.97
N GLU A 154 -15.66 15.80 12.98
CA GLU A 154 -16.87 16.54 12.60
C GLU A 154 -17.25 16.30 11.13
N VAL A 155 -16.27 16.29 10.23
CA VAL A 155 -16.52 15.99 8.81
C VAL A 155 -16.95 14.54 8.63
N HIS A 156 -16.30 13.61 9.33
CA HIS A 156 -16.66 12.21 9.33
C HIS A 156 -18.11 12.00 9.82
N ASP A 157 -18.45 12.58 10.97
CA ASP A 157 -19.79 12.47 11.55
C ASP A 157 -20.86 13.06 10.63
N LEU A 158 -20.54 14.18 9.97
CA LEU A 158 -21.43 14.78 8.99
C LEU A 158 -21.67 13.84 7.80
N ILE A 159 -20.60 13.30 7.21
CA ILE A 159 -20.72 12.34 6.10
C ILE A 159 -21.48 11.10 6.55
N TYR A 160 -21.15 10.57 7.73
CA TYR A 160 -21.77 9.39 8.31
C TYR A 160 -23.28 9.56 8.47
N SER A 161 -23.74 10.71 8.94
CA SER A 161 -25.17 10.98 9.11
C SER A 161 -25.96 10.89 7.81
N TYR A 162 -25.39 11.36 6.70
CA TYR A 162 -26.03 11.27 5.38
C TYR A 162 -25.96 9.85 4.79
N VAL A 163 -24.82 9.18 4.91
CA VAL A 163 -24.62 7.84 4.35
C VAL A 163 -25.46 6.80 5.09
N GLN A 164 -25.65 6.95 6.40
CA GLN A 164 -26.43 6.02 7.22
C GLN A 164 -27.94 6.03 6.88
N GLU A 165 -28.46 7.16 6.38
CA GLU A 165 -29.82 7.24 5.86
C GLU A 165 -30.01 6.40 4.59
N GLU A 166 -29.00 6.40 3.71
CA GLU A 166 -29.05 5.68 2.42
C GLU A 166 -28.58 4.22 2.53
N ILE A 167 -27.63 3.95 3.44
CA ILE A 167 -27.04 2.65 3.69
C ILE A 167 -27.06 2.37 5.19
N PRO A 168 -28.17 1.83 5.74
CA PRO A 168 -28.31 1.62 7.19
C PRO A 168 -27.22 0.75 7.82
N SER A 169 -26.61 -0.17 7.05
CA SER A 169 -25.50 -1.00 7.50
C SER A 169 -24.12 -0.33 7.41
N TYR A 170 -24.05 0.92 6.97
CA TYR A 170 -22.79 1.65 6.92
C TYR A 170 -22.27 1.92 8.35
N GLY A 171 -21.07 1.48 8.64
CA GLY A 171 -20.47 1.55 9.98
C GLY A 171 -20.69 0.29 10.84
N GLU A 172 -21.48 -0.68 10.38
CA GLU A 172 -21.53 -2.02 10.99
C GLU A 172 -20.34 -2.90 10.56
N ILE A 173 -19.54 -2.40 9.62
CA ILE A 173 -18.31 -3.08 9.19
C ILE A 173 -17.30 -2.89 10.32
N ASP A 174 -17.11 -3.94 11.09
CA ASP A 174 -16.01 -4.04 12.06
C ASP A 174 -14.68 -4.04 11.28
N LEU A 175 -14.02 -2.90 11.26
CA LEU A 175 -12.68 -2.78 10.67
C LEU A 175 -11.59 -3.35 11.59
N GLY A 176 -12.00 -3.97 12.68
CA GLY A 176 -11.12 -4.44 13.74
C GLY A 176 -10.73 -3.30 14.69
N ASP A 177 -10.67 -3.62 15.97
CA ASP A 177 -10.11 -2.73 16.98
C ASP A 177 -8.59 -2.59 16.67
N PRO A 178 -8.02 -1.37 16.68
CA PRO A 178 -6.63 -1.13 16.33
C PRO A 178 -5.64 -1.82 17.30
#